data_8c9dab2d451a421b5519676815862902
#
_entry.id   8c9dab2d451a421b5519676815862902
#
_cell.length_a   1.000
_cell.length_b   1.000
_cell.length_c   1.000
_cell.angle_alpha   90.00
_cell.angle_beta   90.00
_cell.angle_gamma   90.00
#
_symmetry.space_group_name_H-M   'P 1'
#
loop_
_entity.id
_entity.type
_entity.pdbx_description
1 polymer ?
#
loop_
_entity_poly.entity_id
_entity_poly.type
_entity_poly.pdbx_seq_one_letter_code
_entity_poly.pdbx_strand_id
1 'polypeptide(L)' 'MALSELKIKALIRLIEHGKIIVEDIKDENYRTEVESSL' A
#
# COMPACT_ATOMS: atom_id res chain seq x y z
N MET A 1 15.36 7.81 -0.02
CA MET A 1 14.76 7.59 1.29
C MET A 1 13.99 6.28 1.28
N ALA A 2 14.18 5.45 2.31
CA ALA A 2 13.54 4.12 2.34
C ALA A 2 12.07 4.24 2.71
N LEU A 3 11.23 3.43 2.09
CA LEU A 3 9.82 3.36 2.43
C LEU A 3 9.65 2.54 3.72
N SER A 4 8.59 2.83 4.45
CA SER A 4 8.29 2.10 5.68
C SER A 4 7.60 0.78 5.35
N GLU A 5 8.23 -0.33 5.70
CA GLU A 5 7.63 -1.65 5.49
C GLU A 5 6.36 -1.83 6.29
N LEU A 6 6.33 -1.28 7.50
CA LEU A 6 5.13 -1.35 8.34
C LEU A 6 3.96 -0.66 7.67
N LYS A 7 4.22 0.49 7.06
CA LYS A 7 3.18 1.22 6.35
C LYS A 7 2.70 0.45 5.13
N ILE A 8 3.62 -0.17 4.40
CA ILE A 8 3.26 -0.98 3.24
C ILE A 8 2.37 -2.15 3.67
N LYS A 9 2.74 -2.84 4.74
CA LYS A 9 1.95 -3.95 5.25
C LYS A 9 0.57 -3.50 5.69
N ALA A 10 0.49 -2.34 6.36
CA ALA A 10 -0.79 -1.79 6.80
C ALA A 10 -1.69 -1.49 5.61
N LEU A 11 -1.13 -0.90 4.56
CA LEU A 11 -1.89 -0.58 3.35
C LEU A 11 -2.41 -1.84 2.67
N ILE A 12 -1.57 -2.87 2.60
CA ILE A 12 -1.97 -4.15 2.01
C ILE A 12 -3.13 -4.74 2.79
N ARG A 13 -3.07 -4.72 4.11
CA ARG A 13 -4.16 -5.23 4.95
C ARG A 13 -5.46 -4.48 4.73
N LEU A 14 -5.39 -3.16 4.62
CA LEU A 14 -6.58 -2.36 4.37
C LEU A 14 -7.22 -2.72 3.04
N ILE A 15 -6.41 -2.98 2.03
CA ILE A 15 -6.92 -3.37 0.73
C ILE A 15 -7.55 -4.75 0.80
N GLU A 16 -6.90 -5.70 1.47
CA GLU A 16 -7.42 -7.06 1.62
C GLU A 16 -8.74 -7.10 2.38
N HIS A 17 -8.92 -6.17 3.33
CA HIS A 17 -10.17 -6.06 4.09
C HIS A 17 -11.24 -5.24 3.37
N GLY A 18 -10.93 -4.75 2.18
CA GLY A 18 -11.89 -3.98 1.40
C GLY A 18 -12.15 -2.57 1.93
N LYS A 19 -11.23 -2.05 2.74
CA LYS A 19 -11.40 -0.72 3.33
C LYS A 19 -10.91 0.39 2.42
N ILE A 20 -9.90 0.10 1.60
CA ILE A 20 -9.38 1.04 0.62
C ILE A 20 -9.04 0.29 -0.66
N ILE A 21 -8.84 1.02 -1.73
CA ILE A 21 -8.33 0.48 -2.98
C ILE A 21 -6.95 1.06 -3.23
N VAL A 22 -6.19 0.44 -4.12
CA VAL A 22 -4.83 0.88 -4.38
C VAL A 22 -4.77 2.32 -4.88
N GLU A 23 -5.79 2.77 -5.56
CA GLU A 23 -5.87 4.15 -6.06
C GLU A 23 -6.01 5.18 -4.93
N ASP A 24 -6.40 4.75 -3.74
CA ASP A 24 -6.47 5.63 -2.58
C ASP A 24 -5.08 5.99 -2.06
N ILE A 25 -4.07 5.23 -2.45
CA ILE A 25 -2.70 5.51 -2.06
C ILE A 25 -2.16 6.63 -2.94
N LYS A 26 -1.99 7.81 -2.37
CA LYS A 26 -1.55 8.98 -3.12
C LYS A 26 -0.06 9.00 -3.39
N ASP A 27 0.71 8.35 -2.53
CA ASP A 27 2.15 8.25 -2.71
C ASP A 27 2.45 7.18 -3.76
N GLU A 28 3.02 7.61 -4.87
CA GLU A 28 3.29 6.71 -5.99
C GLU A 28 4.25 5.59 -5.63
N ASN A 29 5.24 5.89 -4.79
CA ASN A 29 6.21 4.87 -4.38
C ASN A 29 5.56 3.78 -3.53
N TYR A 30 4.72 4.17 -2.58
CA TYR A 30 3.99 3.21 -1.77
C TYR A 30 3.01 2.41 -2.61
N ARG A 31 2.33 3.09 -3.53
CA ARG A 31 1.37 2.42 -4.40
C ARG A 31 2.05 1.33 -5.24
N THR A 32 3.21 1.65 -5.81
CA THR A 32 3.97 0.69 -6.61
C THR A 32 4.36 -0.53 -5.78
N GLU A 33 4.84 -0.30 -4.55
CA GLU A 33 5.23 -1.39 -3.67
C GLU A 33 4.05 -2.26 -3.27
N VAL A 34 2.93 -1.64 -2.98
CA VAL A 34 1.72 -2.37 -2.62
C VAL A 34 1.23 -3.20 -3.81
N GLU A 35 1.21 -2.62 -4.99
CA GLU A 35 0.80 -3.34 -6.19
C GLU A 35 1.68 -4.54 -6.47
N SER A 36 2.98 -4.42 -6.23
CA SER A 36 3.92 -5.53 -6.41
C SER A 36 3.68 -6.66 -5.43
N SER A 37 3.07 -6.36 -4.30
CA SER A 37 2.80 -7.35 -3.25
C SER A 37 1.43 -7.99 -3.36
N LEU A 38 0.60 -7.45 -4.23
CA LEU A 38 -0.73 -8.03 -4.50
C LEU A 38 -0.66 -9.02 -5.68
#